data_06abe4c7060684fdba340106075ac853
#
_entry.id   06abe4c7060684fdba340106075ac853
#
_cell.length_a   1.000
_cell.length_b   1.000
_cell.length_c   1.000
_cell.angle_alpha   90.00
_cell.angle_beta   90.00
_cell.angle_gamma   90.00
#
_symmetry.space_group_name_H-M   'P 1'
#
loop_
_entity.id
_entity.type
_entity.pdbx_description
1 polymer ?
#
loop_
_entity_poly.entity_id
_entity_poly.type
_entity_poly.pdbx_seq_one_letter_code
_entity_poly.pdbx_strand_id
1 'polypeptide(L)'
;MKKANLPFKSEGLTCELCGKDLAEKMSGNVIFVRECDAQGRATDKIVDVVLVCKECDPAFQDAARKKNLNPTLWNELSHYTNPVIWMSNLIFFLNDVEKGNYSSQAIKKYKNILWETFPYVAREISEDENETARMILSI
;
A
#
# COMPACT_ATOMS: atom_id res chain seq x y z
N MET A 1 11.52 12.31 -4.48
CA MET A 1 11.10 11.71 -5.78
C MET A 1 9.97 12.53 -6.38
N LYS A 2 10.03 12.73 -7.70
CA LYS A 2 9.03 13.52 -8.41
C LYS A 2 7.72 12.74 -8.58
N LYS A 3 6.58 13.42 -8.35
CA LYS A 3 5.25 12.85 -8.59
C LYS A 3 4.44 13.72 -9.55
N ALA A 4 3.43 13.12 -10.18
CA ALA A 4 2.49 13.86 -11.02
C ALA A 4 1.61 14.77 -10.16
N ASN A 5 1.19 15.89 -10.73
CA ASN A 5 0.22 16.78 -10.09
C ASN A 5 -1.18 16.32 -10.48
N LEU A 6 -1.77 15.45 -9.69
CA LEU A 6 -3.09 14.89 -9.93
C LEU A 6 -4.19 15.71 -9.24
N PRO A 7 -5.43 15.67 -9.75
CA PRO A 7 -6.54 16.42 -9.17
C PRO A 7 -7.13 15.78 -7.91
N PHE A 8 -6.47 14.78 -7.35
CA PHE A 8 -6.92 14.05 -6.17
C PHE A 8 -6.34 14.65 -4.90
N LYS A 9 -7.11 14.56 -3.83
CA LYS A 9 -6.60 14.89 -2.50
C LYS A 9 -5.66 13.78 -2.05
N SER A 10 -4.46 14.17 -1.60
CA SER A 10 -3.42 13.25 -1.12
C SER A 10 -3.27 13.39 0.40
N GLU A 11 -3.21 12.26 1.09
CA GLU A 11 -2.95 12.22 2.54
C GLU A 11 -1.49 11.95 2.85
N GLY A 12 -0.69 11.56 1.84
CA GLY A 12 0.72 11.24 1.98
C GLY A 12 0.98 9.80 2.37
N LEU A 13 2.26 9.47 2.42
CA LEU A 13 2.76 8.15 2.79
C LEU A 13 3.62 8.31 4.05
N THR A 14 3.13 7.82 5.17
CA THR A 14 3.81 7.93 6.46
C THR A 14 3.94 6.58 7.15
N CYS A 15 5.01 6.41 7.93
CA CYS A 15 5.17 5.23 8.78
C CYS A 15 4.08 5.20 9.84
N GLU A 16 3.35 4.10 9.93
CA GLU A 16 2.26 3.96 10.90
C GLU A 16 2.75 3.92 12.36
N LEU A 17 4.02 3.56 12.60
CA LEU A 17 4.57 3.48 13.95
C LEU A 17 5.16 4.78 14.44
N CYS A 18 5.95 5.46 13.61
CA CYS A 18 6.67 6.66 14.05
C CYS A 18 6.23 7.96 13.36
N GLY A 19 5.36 7.87 12.35
CA GLY A 19 4.83 9.04 11.65
C GLY A 19 5.79 9.69 10.65
N LYS A 20 6.96 9.09 10.43
CA LYS A 20 7.95 9.61 9.48
C LYS A 20 7.38 9.65 8.07
N ASP A 21 7.64 10.74 7.33
CA ASP A 21 7.31 10.83 5.91
C ASP A 21 8.16 9.85 5.11
N LEU A 22 7.53 9.03 4.29
CA LEU A 22 8.20 8.03 3.46
C LEU A 22 8.19 8.40 1.97
N ALA A 23 7.44 9.43 1.59
CA ALA A 23 7.23 9.81 0.20
C ALA A 23 8.49 10.43 -0.43
N GLU A 24 9.28 11.18 0.33
CA GLU A 24 10.44 11.89 -0.21
C GLU A 24 11.44 10.94 -0.89
N LYS A 25 11.76 9.83 -0.24
CA LYS A 25 12.70 8.82 -0.75
C LYS A 25 12.03 7.56 -1.23
N MET A 26 10.71 7.46 -1.11
CA MET A 26 9.95 6.23 -1.36
C MET A 26 10.60 5.04 -0.67
N SER A 27 10.99 5.22 0.58
CA SER A 27 11.68 4.22 1.39
C SER A 27 10.77 3.72 2.50
N GLY A 28 10.55 2.42 2.54
CA GLY A 28 9.71 1.79 3.54
C GLY A 28 9.22 0.44 3.03
N ASN A 29 8.47 -0.26 3.89
CA ASN A 29 7.94 -1.58 3.58
C ASN A 29 6.42 -1.58 3.74
N VAL A 30 5.74 -2.16 2.75
CA VAL A 30 4.31 -2.46 2.80
C VAL A 30 4.19 -3.90 3.27
N ILE A 31 3.66 -4.11 4.47
CA ILE A 31 3.58 -5.41 5.10
C ILE A 31 2.14 -5.91 5.05
N PHE A 32 1.95 -7.11 4.50
CA PHE A 32 0.66 -7.80 4.44
C PHE A 32 0.58 -8.75 5.62
N VAL A 33 -0.25 -8.43 6.60
CA VAL A 33 -0.37 -9.20 7.83
C VAL A 33 -1.40 -10.30 7.63
N ARG A 34 -0.97 -11.56 7.72
CA ARG A 34 -1.83 -12.72 7.52
C ARG A 34 -2.29 -13.32 8.84
N GLU A 35 -3.48 -13.89 8.82
CA GLU A 35 -3.98 -14.72 9.91
C GLU A 35 -3.18 -16.00 9.99
N CYS A 36 -3.01 -16.56 11.19
CA CYS A 36 -2.41 -17.87 11.40
C CYS A 36 -3.49 -18.89 11.77
N ASP A 37 -3.28 -20.16 11.36
CA ASP A 37 -4.12 -21.27 11.74
C ASP A 37 -3.79 -21.78 13.17
N ALA A 38 -4.48 -22.81 13.61
CA ALA A 38 -4.29 -23.37 14.95
C ALA A 38 -2.87 -23.93 15.18
N GLN A 39 -2.12 -24.24 14.12
CA GLN A 39 -0.75 -24.73 14.18
C GLN A 39 0.27 -23.60 14.02
N GLY A 40 -0.18 -22.33 13.97
CA GLY A 40 0.68 -21.17 13.83
C GLY A 40 1.17 -20.90 12.41
N ARG A 41 0.59 -21.56 11.40
CA ARG A 41 0.96 -21.35 9.99
C ARG A 41 0.13 -20.23 9.38
N ALA A 42 0.74 -19.44 8.50
CA ALA A 42 0.04 -18.39 7.79
C ALA A 42 -1.05 -18.96 6.87
N THR A 43 -2.22 -18.36 6.91
CA THR A 43 -3.31 -18.63 5.96
C THR A 43 -3.26 -17.64 4.79
N ASP A 44 -4.19 -17.76 3.85
CA ASP A 44 -4.33 -16.79 2.75
C ASP A 44 -5.07 -15.52 3.15
N LYS A 45 -5.56 -15.45 4.40
CA LYS A 45 -6.35 -14.31 4.88
C LYS A 45 -5.46 -13.16 5.31
N ILE A 46 -5.56 -12.04 4.61
CA ILE A 46 -4.85 -10.79 4.95
C ILE A 46 -5.77 -9.96 5.83
N VAL A 47 -5.39 -9.76 7.07
CA VAL A 47 -6.20 -9.06 8.08
C VAL A 47 -5.81 -7.61 8.25
N ASP A 48 -4.61 -7.23 7.83
CA ASP A 48 -4.13 -5.85 7.87
C ASP A 48 -3.06 -5.64 6.80
N VAL A 49 -2.89 -4.37 6.40
CA VAL A 49 -1.79 -3.92 5.56
C VAL A 49 -1.19 -2.71 6.25
N VAL A 50 0.11 -2.73 6.48
CA VAL A 50 0.78 -1.72 7.30
C VAL A 50 1.98 -1.16 6.53
N LEU A 51 2.08 0.16 6.48
CA LEU A 51 3.23 0.85 5.90
C LEU A 51 4.15 1.30 7.03
N VAL A 52 5.40 0.84 7.01
CA VAL A 52 6.38 1.19 8.04
C VAL A 52 7.70 1.59 7.40
N CYS A 53 8.46 2.46 8.07
CA CYS A 53 9.84 2.71 7.69
C CYS A 53 10.70 1.49 8.01
N LYS A 54 11.88 1.41 7.39
CA LYS A 54 12.76 0.26 7.58
C LYS A 54 13.25 0.11 9.02
N GLU A 55 13.39 1.22 9.72
CA GLU A 55 13.82 1.22 11.14
C GLU A 55 12.74 0.67 12.06
N CYS A 56 11.46 0.88 11.74
CA CYS A 56 10.34 0.39 12.56
C CYS A 56 9.92 -1.05 12.21
N ASP A 57 10.36 -1.59 11.08
CA ASP A 57 9.98 -2.92 10.62
C ASP A 57 10.25 -4.01 11.67
N PRO A 58 11.45 -4.14 12.28
CA PRO A 58 11.69 -5.19 13.28
C PRO A 58 10.72 -5.14 14.46
N ALA A 59 10.43 -3.95 14.98
CA ALA A 59 9.50 -3.79 16.10
C ALA A 59 8.07 -4.18 15.70
N PHE A 60 7.66 -3.80 14.48
CA PHE A 60 6.36 -4.21 13.96
C PHE A 60 6.26 -5.73 13.80
N GLN A 61 7.30 -6.37 13.25
CA GLN A 61 7.36 -7.82 13.08
C GLN A 61 7.16 -8.54 14.41
N ASP A 62 7.87 -8.10 15.45
CA ASP A 62 7.77 -8.69 16.79
C ASP A 62 6.36 -8.51 17.37
N ALA A 63 5.79 -7.32 17.25
CA ALA A 63 4.44 -7.05 17.75
C ALA A 63 3.38 -7.91 17.07
N ALA A 64 3.48 -8.10 15.76
CA ALA A 64 2.55 -8.94 15.00
C ALA A 64 2.65 -10.41 15.43
N ARG A 65 3.87 -10.92 15.58
CA ARG A 65 4.08 -12.31 16.01
C ARG A 65 3.54 -12.56 17.42
N LYS A 66 3.67 -11.61 18.32
CA LYS A 66 3.11 -11.71 19.69
C LYS A 66 1.59 -11.79 19.69
N LYS A 67 0.94 -11.30 18.63
CA LYS A 67 -0.52 -11.40 18.45
C LYS A 67 -0.92 -12.64 17.66
N ASN A 68 0.00 -13.55 17.40
CA ASN A 68 -0.20 -14.74 16.58
C ASN A 68 -0.62 -14.40 15.14
N LEU A 69 -0.01 -13.36 14.57
CA LEU A 69 -0.19 -12.94 13.19
C LEU A 69 1.11 -13.15 12.41
N ASN A 70 1.02 -13.26 11.10
CA ASN A 70 2.18 -13.50 10.24
C ASN A 70 2.47 -12.28 9.38
N PRO A 71 3.59 -11.55 9.63
CA PRO A 71 3.97 -10.35 8.90
C PRO A 71 5.07 -10.59 7.85
N THR A 72 5.28 -11.82 7.40
CA THR A 72 6.42 -12.16 6.53
C THR A 72 6.24 -11.82 5.06
N LEU A 73 5.02 -11.51 4.62
CA LEU A 73 4.75 -11.09 3.25
C LEU A 73 4.83 -9.57 3.16
N TRP A 74 5.73 -9.06 2.33
CA TRP A 74 5.92 -7.61 2.22
C TRP A 74 6.47 -7.21 0.85
N ASN A 75 6.28 -5.93 0.51
CA ASN A 75 6.87 -5.31 -0.67
C ASN A 75 7.65 -4.06 -0.25
N GLU A 76 8.71 -3.72 -0.99
CA GLU A 76 9.35 -2.43 -0.82
C GLU A 76 8.50 -1.32 -1.43
N LEU A 77 8.37 -0.20 -0.70
CA LEU A 77 7.59 0.94 -1.18
C LEU A 77 8.15 1.49 -2.51
N SER A 78 9.48 1.49 -2.67
CA SER A 78 10.14 1.96 -3.89
C SER A 78 9.66 1.23 -5.16
N HIS A 79 9.27 -0.03 -5.05
CA HIS A 79 8.79 -0.80 -6.19
C HIS A 79 7.47 -0.25 -6.76
N TYR A 80 6.68 0.45 -5.94
CA TYR A 80 5.40 1.03 -6.36
C TYR A 80 5.55 2.23 -7.29
N THR A 81 6.78 2.66 -7.58
CA THR A 81 7.05 3.69 -8.59
C THR A 81 7.21 3.13 -9.99
N ASN A 82 7.32 1.80 -10.10
CA ASN A 82 7.40 1.10 -11.38
C ASN A 82 6.00 0.81 -11.90
N PRO A 83 5.62 1.30 -13.11
CA PRO A 83 4.26 1.14 -13.62
C PRO A 83 3.81 -0.33 -13.77
N VAL A 84 4.72 -1.20 -14.18
CA VAL A 84 4.40 -2.62 -14.37
C VAL A 84 4.13 -3.30 -13.03
N ILE A 85 4.99 -3.02 -12.03
CA ILE A 85 4.81 -3.58 -10.68
C ILE A 85 3.53 -3.01 -10.04
N TRP A 86 3.29 -1.72 -10.20
CA TRP A 86 2.08 -1.08 -9.65
C TRP A 86 0.81 -1.71 -10.20
N MET A 87 0.74 -1.88 -11.52
CA MET A 87 -0.43 -2.49 -12.18
C MET A 87 -0.57 -3.95 -11.79
N SER A 88 0.52 -4.70 -11.72
CA SER A 88 0.50 -6.10 -11.31
C SER A 88 -0.02 -6.27 -9.88
N ASN A 89 0.44 -5.41 -8.98
CA ASN A 89 -0.04 -5.41 -7.59
C ASN A 89 -1.52 -5.07 -7.50
N LEU A 90 -2.01 -4.13 -8.32
CA LEU A 90 -3.44 -3.82 -8.37
C LEU A 90 -4.26 -5.03 -8.81
N ILE A 91 -3.84 -5.73 -9.86
CA ILE A 91 -4.56 -6.89 -10.38
C ILE A 91 -4.55 -8.03 -9.35
N PHE A 92 -3.42 -8.32 -8.73
CA PHE A 92 -3.33 -9.34 -7.68
C PHE A 92 -4.22 -8.99 -6.48
N PHE A 93 -4.24 -7.71 -6.10
CA PHE A 93 -5.11 -7.23 -5.02
C PHE A 93 -6.59 -7.46 -5.35
N LEU A 94 -7.02 -7.08 -6.55
CA LEU A 94 -8.41 -7.27 -6.98
C LEU A 94 -8.80 -8.76 -7.00
N ASN A 95 -7.90 -9.62 -7.47
CA ASN A 95 -8.13 -11.07 -7.47
C ASN A 95 -8.29 -11.61 -6.05
N ASP A 96 -7.46 -11.17 -5.11
CA ASP A 96 -7.52 -11.62 -3.72
C ASP A 96 -8.76 -11.08 -3.00
N VAL A 97 -9.18 -9.86 -3.31
CA VAL A 97 -10.45 -9.30 -2.80
C VAL A 97 -11.64 -10.11 -3.30
N GLU A 98 -11.64 -10.47 -4.58
CA GLU A 98 -12.67 -11.30 -5.18
C GLU A 98 -12.78 -12.65 -4.50
N LYS A 99 -11.65 -13.25 -4.10
CA LYS A 99 -11.61 -14.51 -3.37
C LYS A 99 -12.01 -14.38 -1.89
N GLY A 100 -12.22 -13.17 -1.41
CA GLY A 100 -12.53 -12.91 0.00
C GLY A 100 -11.34 -13.02 0.94
N ASN A 101 -10.12 -12.89 0.43
CA ASN A 101 -8.90 -13.06 1.23
C ASN A 101 -8.48 -11.81 2.00
N TYR A 102 -9.11 -10.66 1.77
CA TYR A 102 -8.79 -9.41 2.46
C TYR A 102 -9.89 -9.04 3.44
N SER A 103 -9.53 -8.65 4.65
CA SER A 103 -10.45 -8.00 5.58
C SER A 103 -10.84 -6.62 5.06
N SER A 104 -11.94 -6.06 5.56
CA SER A 104 -12.38 -4.70 5.20
C SER A 104 -11.31 -3.66 5.50
N GLN A 105 -10.63 -3.79 6.64
CA GLN A 105 -9.54 -2.89 7.03
C GLN A 105 -8.36 -3.00 6.07
N ALA A 106 -7.97 -4.22 5.72
CA ALA A 106 -6.85 -4.46 4.79
C ALA A 106 -7.17 -3.90 3.40
N ILE A 107 -8.41 -4.05 2.91
CA ILE A 107 -8.85 -3.46 1.65
C ILE A 107 -8.68 -1.95 1.67
N LYS A 108 -9.20 -1.30 2.71
CA LYS A 108 -9.14 0.15 2.86
C LYS A 108 -7.70 0.67 2.86
N LYS A 109 -6.84 0.01 3.63
CA LYS A 109 -5.45 0.44 3.78
C LYS A 109 -4.62 0.21 2.52
N TYR A 110 -4.78 -0.93 1.85
CA TYR A 110 -4.03 -1.19 0.63
C TYR A 110 -4.52 -0.35 -0.54
N LYS A 111 -5.82 -0.15 -0.65
CA LYS A 111 -6.39 0.78 -1.62
C LYS A 111 -5.78 2.18 -1.47
N ASN A 112 -5.61 2.64 -0.23
CA ASN A 112 -5.00 3.94 0.04
C ASN A 112 -3.52 3.98 -0.39
N ILE A 113 -2.77 2.92 -0.17
CA ILE A 113 -1.37 2.84 -0.61
C ILE A 113 -1.29 2.92 -2.14
N LEU A 114 -2.14 2.20 -2.85
CA LEU A 114 -2.20 2.27 -4.31
C LEU A 114 -2.55 3.67 -4.79
N TRP A 115 -3.52 4.32 -4.14
CA TRP A 115 -3.93 5.69 -4.45
C TRP A 115 -2.78 6.68 -4.24
N GLU A 116 -2.10 6.60 -3.11
CA GLU A 116 -1.01 7.53 -2.76
C GLU A 116 0.26 7.30 -3.57
N THR A 117 0.48 6.10 -4.09
CA THR A 117 1.65 5.81 -4.92
C THR A 117 1.41 6.09 -6.40
N PHE A 118 0.16 6.13 -6.87
CA PHE A 118 -0.16 6.36 -8.27
C PHE A 118 0.48 7.63 -8.84
N PRO A 119 0.55 8.77 -8.14
CA PRO A 119 1.19 9.98 -8.67
C PRO A 119 2.65 9.79 -9.09
N TYR A 120 3.36 8.85 -8.48
CA TYR A 120 4.76 8.56 -8.81
C TYR A 120 4.88 7.67 -10.06
N VAL A 121 3.83 6.90 -10.35
CA VAL A 121 3.73 6.08 -11.56
C VAL A 121 3.31 6.94 -12.75
N ALA A 122 2.36 7.84 -12.53
CA ALA A 122 1.71 8.66 -13.55
C ALA A 122 2.38 10.04 -13.73
N ARG A 123 3.66 10.12 -13.52
CA ARG A 123 4.41 11.39 -13.43
C ARG A 123 4.49 12.22 -14.70
N GLU A 124 4.00 11.74 -15.83
CA GLU A 124 4.00 12.46 -17.10
C GLU A 124 2.59 12.84 -17.57
N ILE A 125 1.61 12.83 -16.67
CA ILE A 125 0.26 13.25 -16.99
C ILE A 125 0.23 14.75 -17.30
N SER A 126 -0.42 15.11 -18.40
CA SER A 126 -0.58 16.51 -18.82
C SER A 126 -1.68 17.23 -18.04
N GLU A 127 -1.63 18.57 -18.02
CA GLU A 127 -2.69 19.37 -17.41
C GLU A 127 -4.03 19.21 -18.14
N ASP A 128 -4.02 18.99 -19.46
CA ASP A 128 -5.24 18.74 -20.23
C ASP A 128 -5.92 17.43 -19.80
N GLU A 129 -5.13 16.40 -19.54
CA GLU A 129 -5.64 15.13 -19.03
C GLU A 129 -6.24 15.28 -17.64
N ASN A 130 -5.60 16.06 -16.77
CA ASN A 130 -6.13 16.38 -15.45
C ASN A 130 -7.44 17.16 -15.51
N GLU A 131 -7.53 18.15 -16.40
CA GLU A 131 -8.74 18.93 -16.57
C GLU A 131 -9.91 18.07 -17.04
N THR A 132 -9.67 17.21 -18.02
CA THR A 132 -10.67 16.27 -18.49
C THR A 132 -11.15 15.35 -17.37
N ALA A 133 -10.22 14.83 -16.55
CA ALA A 133 -10.56 13.99 -15.42
C ALA A 133 -11.43 14.73 -14.39
N ARG A 134 -11.11 15.97 -14.07
CA ARG A 134 -11.93 16.79 -13.15
C ARG A 134 -13.36 16.94 -13.66
N MET A 135 -13.51 17.21 -14.95
CA MET A 135 -14.82 17.39 -15.57
C MET A 135 -15.65 16.11 -15.52
N ILE A 136 -15.06 14.98 -15.90
CA ILE A 136 -15.76 13.69 -15.98
C ILE A 136 -16.07 13.13 -14.59
N LEU A 137 -15.11 13.22 -13.65
CA LEU A 137 -15.22 12.62 -12.33
C LEU A 137 -15.81 13.56 -11.27
N SER A 138 -16.02 14.82 -11.61
CA SER A 138 -16.53 15.85 -10.68
C SER A 138 -15.67 16.00 -9.42
N ILE A 139 -14.37 15.97 -9.61
CA ILE A 139 -13.40 16.09 -8.50
C ILE A 139 -12.65 17.41 -8.50
#